data_4d1d1d7862feb89983c9d876673a38f7
#
_entry.id   4d1d1d7862feb89983c9d876673a38f7
#
_cell.length_a   1.000
_cell.length_b   1.000
_cell.length_c   1.000
_cell.angle_alpha   90.00
_cell.angle_beta   90.00
_cell.angle_gamma   90.00
#
_symmetry.space_group_name_H-M   'P 1'
#
loop_
_entity.id
_entity.type
_entity.pdbx_description
1 polymer ?
#
loop_
_entity_poly.entity_id
_entity_poly.type
_entity_poly.pdbx_seq_one_letter_code
_entity_poly.pdbx_strand_id
1 'polypeptide(L)'
;MIKKIEKIYQKGVSLVEAMTAAAVLGLAVVVFVTLQANQESDFATLRKFDKAAYAVELMFEELAAVYNPVAAQYGNASVFENTDAGTSLKVKGLSQLPGDGDQIIIEGVGGRYEITDNNDFDTDNNTTFTLSRSDVPEDEANKNMAADATENANITFISNSEGSLDPYNNLDMTKFEDTDYTDTITNSKVLTDLANWGALLKQHLGPSRTGDLRKLEIVDVNKSIAVDANNDGITDQIGGIDVYETVKNKQVTITIKQGSIEEKFRRLFLAGV
;
A
#
# COMPACT_ATOMS: atom_id res chain seq x y z
N MET A 1 -83.92 44.91 11.19
CA MET A 1 -82.75 44.15 10.66
C MET A 1 -81.91 43.68 11.86
N ILE A 2 -82.13 42.46 12.37
CA ILE A 2 -81.44 41.93 13.57
C ILE A 2 -80.31 41.07 13.10
N LYS A 3 -79.06 41.50 13.32
CA LYS A 3 -77.88 40.65 13.04
C LYS A 3 -77.81 39.56 14.09
N LYS A 4 -78.01 38.36 13.67
CA LYS A 4 -77.81 37.13 14.45
C LYS A 4 -76.29 36.96 14.67
N ILE A 5 -75.80 37.21 15.86
CA ILE A 5 -74.46 36.95 16.26
C ILE A 5 -74.34 35.45 16.48
N GLU A 6 -73.74 34.73 15.57
CA GLU A 6 -73.37 33.32 15.77
C GLU A 6 -72.31 33.27 16.86
N LYS A 7 -72.70 32.78 18.02
CA LYS A 7 -71.74 32.41 19.07
C LYS A 7 -70.90 31.23 18.56
N ILE A 8 -69.67 31.53 18.15
CA ILE A 8 -68.66 30.49 17.93
C ILE A 8 -68.40 29.86 19.30
N TYR A 9 -68.96 28.69 19.53
CA TYR A 9 -68.58 27.86 20.69
C TYR A 9 -67.14 27.41 20.50
N GLN A 10 -66.22 28.11 21.15
CA GLN A 10 -64.90 27.53 21.38
C GLN A 10 -65.09 26.29 22.26
N LYS A 11 -65.04 25.12 21.64
CA LYS A 11 -64.92 23.88 22.38
C LYS A 11 -63.59 23.89 23.09
N GLY A 12 -63.62 24.07 24.41
CA GLY A 12 -62.42 23.96 25.23
C GLY A 12 -61.82 22.56 25.04
N VAL A 13 -60.52 22.46 24.88
CA VAL A 13 -59.81 21.19 24.86
C VAL A 13 -60.12 20.46 26.15
N SER A 14 -60.58 19.19 26.07
CA SER A 14 -60.89 18.39 27.24
C SER A 14 -59.60 18.11 28.02
N LEU A 15 -59.68 18.00 29.33
CA LEU A 15 -58.49 17.67 30.17
C LEU A 15 -57.79 16.40 29.65
N VAL A 16 -58.56 15.45 29.18
CA VAL A 16 -58.03 14.20 28.62
C VAL A 16 -57.27 14.43 27.30
N GLU A 17 -57.77 15.28 26.40
CA GLU A 17 -57.05 15.67 25.19
C GLU A 17 -55.76 16.41 25.47
N ALA A 18 -55.76 17.32 26.50
CA ALA A 18 -54.55 17.97 26.90
C ALA A 18 -53.52 17.02 27.51
N MET A 19 -53.95 16.07 28.32
CA MET A 19 -53.06 15.06 28.90
C MET A 19 -52.51 14.09 27.83
N THR A 20 -53.34 13.65 26.86
CA THR A 20 -52.89 12.78 25.77
C THR A 20 -51.91 13.53 24.85
N ALA A 21 -52.20 14.79 24.50
CA ALA A 21 -51.27 15.61 23.72
C ALA A 21 -49.92 15.81 24.43
N ALA A 22 -49.93 16.07 25.73
CA ALA A 22 -48.74 16.22 26.53
C ALA A 22 -47.93 14.91 26.59
N ALA A 23 -48.61 13.75 26.74
CA ALA A 23 -47.93 12.46 26.74
C ALA A 23 -47.30 12.12 25.38
N VAL A 24 -48.01 12.40 24.26
CA VAL A 24 -47.49 12.19 22.91
C VAL A 24 -46.31 13.13 22.64
N LEU A 25 -46.42 14.40 23.05
CA LEU A 25 -45.32 15.36 22.91
C LEU A 25 -44.10 14.94 23.73
N GLY A 26 -44.29 14.47 24.94
CA GLY A 26 -43.22 13.97 25.81
C GLY A 26 -42.49 12.75 25.18
N LEU A 27 -43.27 11.83 24.61
CA LEU A 27 -42.69 10.65 23.89
C LEU A 27 -41.90 11.11 22.67
N ALA A 28 -42.45 12.05 21.88
CA ALA A 28 -41.77 12.57 20.69
C ALA A 28 -40.42 13.26 21.05
N VAL A 29 -40.38 14.01 22.14
CA VAL A 29 -39.15 14.65 22.64
C VAL A 29 -38.13 13.58 23.05
N VAL A 30 -38.54 12.53 23.77
CA VAL A 30 -37.63 11.42 24.17
C VAL A 30 -37.04 10.74 22.93
N VAL A 31 -37.88 10.42 21.95
CA VAL A 31 -37.42 9.80 20.69
C VAL A 31 -36.47 10.72 19.96
N PHE A 32 -36.77 12.01 19.86
CA PHE A 32 -35.92 12.99 19.19
C PHE A 32 -34.55 13.14 19.88
N VAL A 33 -34.52 13.24 21.20
CA VAL A 33 -33.27 13.31 21.98
C VAL A 33 -32.43 12.05 21.82
N THR A 34 -33.07 10.88 21.81
CA THR A 34 -32.39 9.60 21.58
C THR A 34 -31.78 9.54 20.19
N LEU A 35 -32.51 9.99 19.16
CA LEU A 35 -32.00 10.05 17.79
C LEU A 35 -30.82 11.02 17.68
N GLN A 36 -30.88 12.19 18.29
CA GLN A 36 -29.77 13.14 18.31
C GLN A 36 -28.53 12.54 18.99
N ALA A 37 -28.70 11.90 20.15
CA ALA A 37 -27.60 11.27 20.87
C ALA A 37 -26.92 10.17 20.03
N ASN A 38 -27.71 9.37 19.31
CA ASN A 38 -27.18 8.37 18.39
C ASN A 38 -26.43 9.01 17.22
N GLN A 39 -26.99 10.05 16.61
CA GLN A 39 -26.32 10.77 15.52
C GLN A 39 -25.00 11.40 15.97
N GLU A 40 -24.94 12.02 17.14
CA GLU A 40 -23.69 12.58 17.69
C GLU A 40 -22.64 11.48 17.93
N SER A 41 -23.06 10.31 18.43
CA SER A 41 -22.19 9.16 18.59
C SER A 41 -21.63 8.65 17.25
N ASP A 42 -22.50 8.56 16.23
CA ASP A 42 -22.10 8.12 14.89
C ASP A 42 -21.14 9.14 14.24
N PHE A 43 -21.41 10.44 14.34
CA PHE A 43 -20.50 11.48 13.87
C PHE A 43 -19.15 11.48 14.61
N ALA A 44 -19.15 11.25 15.92
CA ALA A 44 -17.91 11.13 16.68
C ALA A 44 -17.09 9.93 16.21
N THR A 45 -17.75 8.83 15.90
CA THR A 45 -17.10 7.61 15.38
C THR A 45 -16.55 7.83 13.97
N LEU A 46 -17.34 8.42 13.06
CA LEU A 46 -16.88 8.77 11.70
C LEU A 46 -15.64 9.68 11.72
N ARG A 47 -15.62 10.70 12.57
CA ARG A 47 -14.43 11.57 12.74
C ARG A 47 -13.19 10.81 13.22
N LYS A 48 -13.37 9.76 14.02
CA LYS A 48 -12.27 8.89 14.43
C LYS A 48 -11.75 8.07 13.25
N PHE A 49 -12.63 7.55 12.40
CA PHE A 49 -12.25 6.83 11.19
C PHE A 49 -11.54 7.74 10.18
N ASP A 50 -11.97 8.98 10.00
CA ASP A 50 -11.27 9.95 9.16
C ASP A 50 -9.81 10.16 9.62
N LYS A 51 -9.60 10.25 10.93
CA LYS A 51 -8.25 10.37 11.51
C LYS A 51 -7.45 9.06 11.37
N ALA A 52 -8.12 7.92 11.52
CA ALA A 52 -7.50 6.62 11.32
C ALA A 52 -7.11 6.40 9.86
N ALA A 53 -7.90 6.90 8.89
CA ALA A 53 -7.56 6.87 7.47
C ALA A 53 -6.21 7.55 7.20
N TYR A 54 -5.95 8.72 7.83
CA TYR A 54 -4.65 9.37 7.73
C TYR A 54 -3.51 8.51 8.30
N ALA A 55 -3.74 7.84 9.43
CA ALA A 55 -2.76 6.91 9.99
C ALA A 55 -2.49 5.72 9.06
N VAL A 56 -3.54 5.20 8.42
CA VAL A 56 -3.43 4.12 7.43
C VAL A 56 -2.64 4.55 6.20
N GLU A 57 -2.84 5.77 5.70
CA GLU A 57 -2.03 6.29 4.60
C GLU A 57 -0.55 6.37 4.97
N LEU A 58 -0.22 6.84 6.18
CA LEU A 58 1.15 6.83 6.64
C LEU A 58 1.74 5.40 6.69
N MET A 59 0.96 4.43 7.18
CA MET A 59 1.37 3.02 7.18
C MET A 59 1.61 2.50 5.76
N PHE A 60 0.78 2.86 4.80
CA PHE A 60 1.00 2.51 3.40
C PHE A 60 2.28 3.13 2.83
N GLU A 61 2.60 4.38 3.16
CA GLU A 61 3.86 5.01 2.72
C GLU A 61 5.08 4.32 3.34
N GLU A 62 5.02 3.97 4.63
CA GLU A 62 6.10 3.23 5.28
C GLU A 62 6.25 1.81 4.71
N LEU A 63 5.15 1.10 4.44
CA LEU A 63 5.19 -0.20 3.78
C LEU A 63 5.70 -0.09 2.34
N ALA A 64 5.34 0.96 1.60
CA ALA A 64 5.87 1.21 0.26
C ALA A 64 7.39 1.44 0.30
N ALA A 65 7.89 2.17 1.29
CA ALA A 65 9.32 2.38 1.49
C ALA A 65 10.06 1.08 1.86
N VAL A 66 9.39 0.14 2.53
CA VAL A 66 9.93 -1.19 2.80
C VAL A 66 9.93 -2.06 1.54
N TYR A 67 8.87 -1.96 0.73
CA TYR A 67 8.70 -2.79 -0.47
C TYR A 67 9.56 -2.31 -1.64
N ASN A 68 9.75 -0.99 -1.78
CA ASN A 68 10.58 -0.38 -2.82
C ASN A 68 11.72 0.45 -2.18
N PRO A 69 12.69 -0.17 -1.49
CA PRO A 69 13.71 0.59 -0.77
C PRO A 69 14.71 1.32 -1.68
N VAL A 70 14.66 1.16 -3.00
CA VAL A 70 15.84 1.14 -3.84
C VAL A 70 16.04 2.30 -4.78
N ALA A 71 15.01 2.91 -5.31
CA ALA A 71 15.18 3.97 -6.32
C ALA A 71 16.00 5.18 -5.82
N ALA A 72 16.08 5.38 -4.49
CA ALA A 72 16.80 6.50 -3.89
C ALA A 72 18.21 6.15 -3.35
N GLN A 73 18.57 4.88 -3.21
CA GLN A 73 19.81 4.50 -2.55
C GLN A 73 21.02 4.49 -3.47
N TYR A 74 20.87 4.10 -4.71
CA TYR A 74 22.01 3.89 -5.61
C TYR A 74 22.40 5.10 -6.47
N GLY A 75 21.61 6.16 -6.44
CA GLY A 75 21.86 7.36 -7.25
C GLY A 75 21.28 7.27 -8.68
N ASN A 76 21.62 8.26 -9.50
CA ASN A 76 21.19 8.31 -10.89
C ASN A 76 22.14 7.50 -11.79
N ALA A 77 21.97 6.20 -11.80
CA ALA A 77 22.81 5.32 -12.58
C ALA A 77 22.46 5.34 -14.07
N SER A 78 23.49 5.26 -14.91
CA SER A 78 23.33 5.11 -16.34
C SER A 78 24.41 4.20 -16.93
N VAL A 79 24.10 3.62 -18.08
CA VAL A 79 25.06 2.79 -18.84
C VAL A 79 26.25 3.66 -19.24
N PHE A 80 27.45 3.23 -18.87
CA PHE A 80 28.71 3.87 -19.31
C PHE A 80 29.23 3.21 -20.58
N GLU A 81 29.33 1.89 -20.55
CA GLU A 81 29.84 1.09 -21.67
C GLU A 81 29.25 -0.31 -21.58
N ASN A 82 28.87 -0.85 -22.72
CA ASN A 82 28.49 -2.25 -22.87
C ASN A 82 29.75 -3.04 -23.25
N THR A 83 30.34 -3.74 -22.28
CA THR A 83 31.72 -4.24 -22.43
C THR A 83 31.86 -5.61 -23.03
N ASP A 84 30.81 -6.42 -23.00
CA ASP A 84 30.86 -7.80 -23.53
C ASP A 84 29.51 -8.25 -24.09
N ALA A 85 29.59 -9.21 -25.00
CA ALA A 85 28.42 -9.77 -25.66
C ALA A 85 27.39 -10.33 -24.66
N GLY A 86 26.76 -9.44 -23.90
CA GLY A 86 25.53 -9.68 -23.22
C GLY A 86 25.56 -10.05 -21.74
N THR A 87 26.73 -10.15 -21.07
CA THR A 87 26.79 -10.52 -19.66
C THR A 87 27.29 -9.44 -18.73
N SER A 88 28.04 -8.48 -19.24
CA SER A 88 28.68 -7.43 -18.42
C SER A 88 28.25 -6.04 -18.88
N LEU A 89 27.88 -5.20 -17.92
CA LEU A 89 27.47 -3.82 -18.14
C LEU A 89 28.29 -2.89 -17.26
N LYS A 90 29.02 -1.95 -17.84
CA LYS A 90 29.69 -0.92 -17.07
C LYS A 90 28.74 0.25 -16.81
N VAL A 91 28.66 0.66 -15.54
CA VAL A 91 27.67 1.62 -15.02
C VAL A 91 28.37 2.77 -14.32
N LYS A 92 27.84 3.99 -14.52
CA LYS A 92 28.29 5.23 -13.87
C LYS A 92 27.17 5.89 -13.07
N GLY A 93 27.54 6.83 -12.20
CA GLY A 93 26.58 7.66 -11.45
C GLY A 93 26.02 7.01 -10.18
N LEU A 94 26.60 5.89 -9.77
CA LEU A 94 26.23 5.25 -8.51
C LEU A 94 26.82 5.95 -7.31
N SER A 95 26.05 6.04 -6.22
CA SER A 95 26.51 6.51 -4.90
C SER A 95 26.98 5.38 -4.01
N GLN A 96 26.49 4.16 -4.24
CA GLN A 96 26.89 2.93 -3.55
C GLN A 96 26.69 1.73 -4.48
N LEU A 97 27.34 0.61 -4.18
CA LEU A 97 27.20 -0.62 -4.94
C LEU A 97 25.88 -1.31 -4.57
N PRO A 98 25.13 -1.79 -5.55
CA PRO A 98 23.97 -2.67 -5.31
C PRO A 98 24.44 -4.03 -4.77
N GLY A 99 23.53 -4.75 -4.13
CA GLY A 99 23.78 -6.11 -3.66
C GLY A 99 23.69 -7.13 -4.77
N ASP A 100 24.37 -8.26 -4.59
CA ASP A 100 24.15 -9.45 -5.45
C ASP A 100 22.70 -9.90 -5.33
N GLY A 101 22.08 -10.19 -6.47
CA GLY A 101 20.67 -10.53 -6.54
C GLY A 101 19.74 -9.33 -6.70
N ASP A 102 20.22 -8.08 -6.59
CA ASP A 102 19.42 -6.91 -6.97
C ASP A 102 19.11 -6.96 -8.46
N GLN A 103 17.93 -6.48 -8.83
CA GLN A 103 17.50 -6.47 -10.22
C GLN A 103 17.61 -5.06 -10.80
N ILE A 104 17.83 -4.99 -12.12
CA ILE A 104 17.83 -3.72 -12.86
C ILE A 104 16.92 -3.78 -14.08
N ILE A 105 16.37 -2.62 -14.41
CA ILE A 105 15.74 -2.34 -15.71
C ILE A 105 16.61 -1.30 -16.40
N ILE A 106 16.95 -1.55 -17.66
CA ILE A 106 17.74 -0.65 -18.50
C ILE A 106 16.79 0.01 -19.51
N GLU A 107 16.81 1.33 -19.60
CA GLU A 107 15.99 2.08 -20.55
C GLU A 107 16.28 1.63 -21.98
N GLY A 108 15.23 1.27 -22.73
CA GLY A 108 15.33 0.78 -24.11
C GLY A 108 15.68 -0.70 -24.24
N VAL A 109 15.95 -1.39 -23.13
CA VAL A 109 16.22 -2.83 -23.10
C VAL A 109 15.08 -3.52 -22.36
N GLY A 110 14.41 -4.45 -23.00
CA GLY A 110 13.27 -5.14 -22.40
C GLY A 110 13.68 -6.11 -21.29
N GLY A 111 12.79 -6.26 -20.29
CA GLY A 111 12.92 -7.21 -19.20
C GLY A 111 13.73 -6.72 -18.02
N ARG A 112 13.91 -7.62 -17.06
CA ARG A 112 14.66 -7.39 -15.81
C ARG A 112 15.89 -8.26 -15.80
N TYR A 113 16.98 -7.70 -15.32
CA TYR A 113 18.25 -8.38 -15.18
C TYR A 113 18.62 -8.43 -13.69
N GLU A 114 19.07 -9.58 -13.24
CA GLU A 114 19.60 -9.80 -11.91
C GLU A 114 21.10 -9.55 -11.90
N ILE A 115 21.60 -8.78 -10.94
CA ILE A 115 23.03 -8.58 -10.72
C ILE A 115 23.55 -9.81 -10.01
N THR A 116 24.36 -10.62 -10.69
CA THR A 116 24.95 -11.83 -10.12
C THR A 116 26.32 -11.58 -9.52
N ASP A 117 26.99 -10.52 -9.94
CA ASP A 117 28.24 -10.07 -9.41
C ASP A 117 28.45 -8.58 -9.72
N ASN A 118 29.14 -7.86 -8.84
CA ASN A 118 29.55 -6.49 -9.07
C ASN A 118 31.00 -6.28 -8.67
N ASN A 119 31.70 -5.48 -9.44
CA ASN A 119 33.07 -5.09 -9.11
C ASN A 119 33.08 -3.82 -8.25
N ASP A 120 34.14 -3.66 -7.45
CA ASP A 120 34.42 -2.41 -6.76
C ASP A 120 34.46 -1.23 -7.75
N PHE A 121 34.23 -0.02 -7.26
CA PHE A 121 34.36 1.18 -8.06
C PHE A 121 35.79 1.33 -8.62
N ASP A 122 35.87 1.63 -9.91
CA ASP A 122 37.11 2.00 -10.54
C ASP A 122 37.56 3.45 -10.15
N THR A 123 38.72 3.90 -10.67
CA THR A 123 39.23 5.24 -10.40
C THR A 123 38.34 6.38 -10.86
N ASP A 124 37.46 6.12 -11.81
CA ASP A 124 36.52 7.08 -12.38
C ASP A 124 35.10 6.95 -11.76
N ASN A 125 34.99 6.18 -10.67
CA ASN A 125 33.75 5.91 -9.95
C ASN A 125 32.70 5.17 -10.79
N ASN A 126 33.14 4.29 -11.71
CA ASN A 126 32.28 3.37 -12.42
C ASN A 126 32.43 1.98 -11.85
N THR A 127 31.44 1.13 -12.05
CA THR A 127 31.49 -0.29 -11.70
C THR A 127 31.02 -1.15 -12.87
N THR A 128 31.35 -2.43 -12.83
CA THR A 128 30.90 -3.40 -13.84
C THR A 128 29.99 -4.42 -13.16
N PHE A 129 28.77 -4.56 -13.65
CA PHE A 129 27.85 -5.60 -13.23
C PHE A 129 27.96 -6.80 -14.14
N THR A 130 27.92 -7.98 -13.56
CA THR A 130 27.60 -9.22 -14.28
C THR A 130 26.10 -9.46 -14.10
N LEU A 131 25.39 -9.64 -15.20
CA LEU A 131 23.94 -9.71 -15.23
C LEU A 131 23.46 -11.07 -15.68
N SER A 132 22.39 -11.56 -15.10
CA SER A 132 21.64 -12.71 -15.56
C SER A 132 20.16 -12.42 -15.71
N ARG A 133 19.47 -13.30 -16.40
CA ARG A 133 18.04 -13.21 -16.60
C ARG A 133 17.42 -14.59 -16.45
N SER A 134 16.59 -14.77 -15.44
CA SER A 134 16.03 -16.08 -15.07
C SER A 134 14.77 -16.46 -15.84
N ASP A 135 14.16 -15.49 -16.53
CA ASP A 135 12.90 -15.66 -17.28
C ASP A 135 13.10 -16.17 -18.72
N VAL A 136 14.34 -16.18 -19.21
CA VAL A 136 14.75 -16.70 -20.51
C VAL A 136 15.95 -17.63 -20.40
N PRO A 137 16.12 -18.57 -21.33
CA PRO A 137 17.33 -19.39 -21.38
C PRO A 137 18.60 -18.53 -21.44
N GLU A 138 19.64 -18.93 -20.71
CA GLU A 138 20.87 -18.14 -20.50
C GLU A 138 21.54 -17.69 -21.81
N ASP A 139 21.51 -18.54 -22.84
CA ASP A 139 22.05 -18.28 -24.17
C ASP A 139 21.24 -17.23 -24.97
N GLU A 140 19.97 -17.07 -24.72
CA GLU A 140 19.11 -16.06 -25.34
C GLU A 140 19.11 -14.74 -24.57
N ALA A 141 19.09 -14.78 -23.23
CA ALA A 141 19.14 -13.58 -22.38
C ALA A 141 20.39 -12.73 -22.67
N ASN A 142 21.52 -13.42 -22.86
CA ASN A 142 22.81 -12.78 -23.05
C ASN A 142 22.96 -12.11 -24.43
N LYS A 143 22.24 -12.57 -25.44
CA LYS A 143 22.32 -11.99 -26.79
C LYS A 143 21.58 -10.65 -26.91
N ASN A 144 20.51 -10.46 -26.19
CA ASN A 144 19.63 -9.30 -26.38
C ASN A 144 20.13 -8.07 -25.61
N MET A 145 20.74 -8.24 -24.43
CA MET A 145 21.22 -7.11 -23.63
C MET A 145 22.35 -6.33 -24.33
N ALA A 146 23.26 -7.03 -25.01
CA ALA A 146 24.43 -6.41 -25.65
C ALA A 146 24.06 -5.54 -26.85
N ALA A 147 22.96 -5.85 -27.54
CA ALA A 147 22.57 -5.13 -28.74
C ALA A 147 21.84 -3.81 -28.42
N ASP A 148 21.10 -3.76 -27.31
CA ASP A 148 20.08 -2.75 -27.07
C ASP A 148 20.44 -1.76 -25.95
N ALA A 149 21.38 -2.10 -25.04
CA ALA A 149 21.86 -1.18 -24.01
C ALA A 149 22.71 -0.06 -24.61
N THR A 150 22.11 1.10 -24.82
CA THR A 150 22.80 2.27 -25.36
C THR A 150 23.54 3.02 -24.28
N GLU A 151 24.69 3.65 -24.65
CA GLU A 151 25.42 4.53 -23.72
C GLU A 151 24.53 5.65 -23.21
N ASN A 152 24.59 5.92 -21.90
CA ASN A 152 23.77 6.88 -21.15
C ASN A 152 22.29 6.47 -20.96
N ALA A 153 21.87 5.26 -21.32
CA ALA A 153 20.56 4.75 -20.95
C ALA A 153 20.41 4.74 -19.41
N ASN A 154 19.27 5.17 -18.90
CA ASN A 154 19.01 5.19 -17.46
C ASN A 154 18.86 3.76 -16.94
N ILE A 155 19.33 3.55 -15.71
CA ILE A 155 19.21 2.27 -15.01
C ILE A 155 18.31 2.49 -13.79
N THR A 156 17.24 1.73 -13.74
CA THR A 156 16.36 1.66 -12.57
C THR A 156 16.67 0.39 -11.79
N PHE A 157 16.99 0.54 -10.52
CA PHE A 157 17.25 -0.60 -9.64
C PHE A 157 15.96 -1.09 -9.00
N ILE A 158 15.84 -2.39 -8.92
CA ILE A 158 14.83 -3.10 -8.15
C ILE A 158 15.61 -3.96 -7.16
N SER A 159 15.57 -3.61 -5.87
CA SER A 159 16.26 -4.44 -4.90
C SER A 159 15.71 -5.86 -4.88
N ASN A 160 16.58 -6.85 -4.88
CA ASN A 160 16.19 -8.22 -4.58
C ASN A 160 15.93 -8.41 -3.07
N SER A 161 16.48 -7.56 -2.25
CA SER A 161 15.91 -7.29 -0.94
C SER A 161 14.61 -6.51 -1.11
N GLU A 162 13.66 -7.01 -1.93
CA GLU A 162 12.26 -6.71 -1.71
C GLU A 162 12.10 -6.86 -0.21
N GLY A 163 12.02 -5.71 0.48
CA GLY A 163 11.90 -5.77 1.93
C GLY A 163 10.67 -6.60 2.14
N SER A 164 10.91 -7.88 2.52
CA SER A 164 9.84 -8.87 2.48
C SER A 164 8.71 -8.30 3.31
N LEU A 165 7.60 -7.97 2.69
CA LEU A 165 6.39 -7.59 3.41
C LEU A 165 5.79 -8.80 4.15
N ASP A 166 6.34 -10.00 3.95
CA ASP A 166 5.88 -11.23 4.59
C ASP A 166 5.88 -11.16 6.13
N PRO A 167 6.88 -10.52 6.78
CA PRO A 167 6.85 -10.33 8.23
C PRO A 167 5.68 -9.47 8.73
N TYR A 168 5.08 -8.65 7.87
CA TYR A 168 3.91 -7.83 8.19
C TYR A 168 2.59 -8.52 7.86
N ASN A 169 2.61 -9.69 7.24
CA ASN A 169 1.39 -10.35 6.79
C ASN A 169 0.59 -10.96 7.94
N ASN A 170 -0.73 -10.81 7.86
CA ASN A 170 -1.70 -11.40 8.76
C ASN A 170 -1.53 -10.98 10.24
N LEU A 171 -1.12 -9.73 10.46
CA LEU A 171 -0.89 -9.19 11.79
C LEU A 171 -2.12 -8.48 12.35
N ASP A 172 -2.36 -8.70 13.64
CA ASP A 172 -3.37 -8.00 14.42
C ASP A 172 -2.73 -6.87 15.24
N MET A 173 -2.89 -5.63 14.76
CA MET A 173 -2.29 -4.45 15.36
C MET A 173 -2.93 -4.05 16.70
N THR A 174 -4.06 -4.65 17.09
CA THR A 174 -4.61 -4.44 18.45
C THR A 174 -3.67 -4.92 19.54
N LYS A 175 -2.85 -5.91 19.21
CA LYS A 175 -1.85 -6.48 20.11
C LYS A 175 -0.66 -5.54 20.34
N PHE A 176 -0.44 -4.55 19.48
CA PHE A 176 0.69 -3.61 19.54
C PHE A 176 0.31 -2.24 20.09
N GLU A 177 -0.85 -2.12 20.70
CA GLU A 177 -1.31 -0.88 21.32
C GLU A 177 -0.61 -0.55 22.64
N ASP A 178 -0.06 -1.54 23.28
CA ASP A 178 0.63 -1.44 24.57
C ASP A 178 2.08 -1.90 24.43
N THR A 179 2.98 -1.27 25.20
CA THR A 179 4.43 -1.50 25.16
C THR A 179 4.88 -2.85 25.71
N ASP A 180 3.97 -3.62 26.30
CA ASP A 180 4.26 -4.91 26.95
C ASP A 180 4.11 -6.11 26.01
N TYR A 181 4.12 -5.86 24.69
CA TYR A 181 3.97 -6.92 23.72
C TYR A 181 5.22 -7.80 23.62
N THR A 182 5.09 -9.05 24.04
CA THR A 182 6.14 -10.08 23.99
C THR A 182 5.79 -11.14 22.95
N ASP A 183 5.78 -10.83 21.66
CA ASP A 183 5.56 -11.86 20.65
C ASP A 183 6.84 -12.23 19.92
N THR A 184 6.77 -13.33 19.19
CA THR A 184 7.81 -14.04 18.47
C THR A 184 8.36 -13.32 17.23
N ILE A 185 8.08 -12.03 17.05
CA ILE A 185 8.61 -11.25 15.95
C ILE A 185 10.09 -10.94 16.24
N THR A 186 10.98 -11.61 15.52
CA THR A 186 12.43 -11.47 15.67
C THR A 186 13.00 -10.25 14.95
N ASN A 187 12.26 -9.68 13.98
CA ASN A 187 12.69 -8.50 13.24
C ASN A 187 12.39 -7.23 14.03
N SER A 188 13.43 -6.58 14.57
CA SER A 188 13.33 -5.39 15.40
C SER A 188 12.69 -4.19 14.69
N LYS A 189 12.89 -4.04 13.38
CA LYS A 189 12.28 -2.97 12.58
C LYS A 189 10.78 -3.17 12.48
N VAL A 190 10.33 -4.38 12.10
CA VAL A 190 8.92 -4.73 12.01
C VAL A 190 8.22 -4.51 13.34
N LEU A 191 8.85 -4.93 14.45
CA LEU A 191 8.29 -4.74 15.79
C LEU A 191 8.14 -3.25 16.13
N THR A 192 9.11 -2.42 15.76
CA THR A 192 9.08 -0.97 15.98
C THR A 192 7.96 -0.32 15.15
N ASP A 193 7.84 -0.68 13.89
CA ASP A 193 6.81 -0.15 12.99
C ASP A 193 5.41 -0.50 13.51
N LEU A 194 5.18 -1.76 13.89
CA LEU A 194 3.91 -2.22 14.44
C LEU A 194 3.55 -1.54 15.76
N ALA A 195 4.52 -1.33 16.66
CA ALA A 195 4.31 -0.60 17.91
C ALA A 195 3.91 0.86 17.64
N ASN A 196 4.58 1.52 16.69
CA ASN A 196 4.25 2.88 16.27
C ASN A 196 2.84 2.94 15.67
N TRP A 197 2.49 2.03 14.76
CA TRP A 197 1.17 1.97 14.12
C TRP A 197 0.06 1.64 15.12
N GLY A 198 0.30 0.68 16.02
CA GLY A 198 -0.63 0.34 17.10
C GLY A 198 -0.91 1.54 18.00
N ALA A 199 0.14 2.26 18.43
CA ALA A 199 0.02 3.46 19.24
C ALA A 199 -0.73 4.58 18.49
N LEU A 200 -0.44 4.79 17.20
CA LEU A 200 -1.09 5.79 16.35
C LEU A 200 -2.59 5.49 16.18
N LEU A 201 -2.94 4.23 15.88
CA LEU A 201 -4.34 3.82 15.79
C LEU A 201 -5.06 3.92 17.14
N LYS A 202 -4.41 3.57 18.25
CA LYS A 202 -4.94 3.78 19.60
C LYS A 202 -5.19 5.24 19.91
N GLN A 203 -4.29 6.13 19.49
CA GLN A 203 -4.45 7.57 19.68
C GLN A 203 -5.69 8.12 18.95
N HIS A 204 -5.98 7.65 17.75
CA HIS A 204 -7.09 8.15 16.95
C HIS A 204 -8.42 7.47 17.23
N LEU A 205 -8.42 6.17 17.41
CA LEU A 205 -9.62 5.36 17.62
C LEU A 205 -9.96 5.15 19.11
N GLY A 206 -8.98 5.31 19.98
CA GLY A 206 -9.02 4.88 21.38
C GLY A 206 -8.51 3.43 21.51
N PRO A 207 -8.40 2.93 22.75
CA PRO A 207 -7.98 1.54 23.00
C PRO A 207 -8.97 0.56 22.35
N SER A 208 -8.46 -0.54 21.82
CA SER A 208 -9.28 -1.60 21.27
C SER A 208 -10.13 -2.29 22.35
N ARG A 209 -11.34 -2.66 21.98
CA ARG A 209 -12.28 -3.40 22.83
C ARG A 209 -12.46 -4.81 22.30
N THR A 210 -13.03 -5.68 23.10
CA THR A 210 -13.37 -7.03 22.65
C THR A 210 -14.26 -6.98 21.41
N GLY A 211 -13.78 -7.58 20.30
CA GLY A 211 -14.48 -7.60 19.01
C GLY A 211 -14.06 -6.50 18.04
N ASP A 212 -13.22 -5.53 18.46
CA ASP A 212 -12.55 -4.61 17.55
C ASP A 212 -11.44 -5.35 16.77
N LEU A 213 -11.17 -4.89 15.52
CA LEU A 213 -10.17 -5.48 14.66
C LEU A 213 -9.31 -4.38 14.04
N ARG A 214 -8.00 -4.60 14.04
CA ARG A 214 -7.00 -3.77 13.36
C ARG A 214 -6.02 -4.68 12.65
N LYS A 215 -6.44 -5.21 11.50
CA LYS A 215 -5.74 -6.29 10.81
C LYS A 215 -5.01 -5.78 9.58
N LEU A 216 -3.77 -6.21 9.42
CA LEU A 216 -2.98 -6.04 8.22
C LEU A 216 -2.88 -7.38 7.49
N GLU A 217 -3.27 -7.40 6.23
CA GLU A 217 -3.20 -8.56 5.34
C GLU A 217 -2.47 -8.19 4.05
N ILE A 218 -1.57 -9.06 3.61
CA ILE A 218 -0.80 -8.89 2.39
C ILE A 218 -1.02 -10.12 1.51
N VAL A 219 -1.40 -9.88 0.26
CA VAL A 219 -1.69 -10.94 -0.71
C VAL A 219 -0.88 -10.69 -1.97
N ASP A 220 -0.25 -11.72 -2.49
CA ASP A 220 0.43 -11.68 -3.78
C ASP A 220 -0.59 -11.58 -4.92
N VAL A 221 -0.41 -10.58 -5.78
CA VAL A 221 -1.21 -10.37 -6.98
C VAL A 221 -0.26 -10.34 -8.16
N ASN A 222 0.17 -11.53 -8.57
CA ASN A 222 1.09 -11.67 -9.68
C ASN A 222 0.37 -11.45 -11.01
N LYS A 223 1.00 -10.72 -11.92
CA LYS A 223 0.51 -10.50 -13.27
C LYS A 223 1.59 -10.91 -14.27
N SER A 224 1.22 -11.78 -15.21
CA SER A 224 2.06 -12.05 -16.36
C SER A 224 1.88 -10.93 -17.38
N ILE A 225 2.98 -10.31 -17.77
CA ILE A 225 3.04 -9.26 -18.79
C ILE A 225 3.81 -9.81 -19.97
N ALA A 226 3.26 -9.64 -21.18
CA ALA A 226 3.97 -9.96 -22.40
C ALA A 226 5.23 -9.09 -22.52
N VAL A 227 6.35 -9.69 -22.84
CA VAL A 227 7.60 -8.98 -23.05
C VAL A 227 7.63 -8.49 -24.50
N ASP A 228 7.90 -7.20 -24.68
CA ASP A 228 8.11 -6.53 -25.96
C ASP A 228 9.38 -5.67 -25.80
N ALA A 229 10.52 -6.33 -25.92
CA ALA A 229 11.82 -5.74 -25.61
C ALA A 229 12.21 -4.62 -26.60
N ASN A 230 11.79 -4.76 -27.86
CA ASN A 230 12.11 -3.81 -28.92
C ASN A 230 11.04 -2.72 -29.11
N ASN A 231 9.95 -2.81 -28.32
CA ASN A 231 8.83 -1.85 -28.33
C ASN A 231 8.16 -1.69 -29.71
N ASP A 232 8.08 -2.79 -30.48
CA ASP A 232 7.41 -2.81 -31.79
C ASP A 232 5.91 -3.13 -31.70
N GLY A 233 5.39 -3.36 -30.48
CA GLY A 233 4.01 -3.72 -30.20
C GLY A 233 3.70 -5.20 -30.39
N ILE A 234 4.72 -6.03 -30.60
CA ILE A 234 4.61 -7.48 -30.78
C ILE A 234 5.29 -8.17 -29.58
N THR A 235 4.63 -9.14 -28.98
CA THR A 235 5.23 -9.92 -27.91
C THR A 235 6.43 -10.69 -28.44
N ASP A 236 7.56 -10.58 -27.75
CA ASP A 236 8.77 -11.32 -28.11
C ASP A 236 8.53 -12.81 -28.05
N GLN A 237 9.14 -13.56 -28.96
CA GLN A 237 9.02 -15.00 -29.05
C GLN A 237 10.38 -15.68 -28.98
N ILE A 238 10.48 -16.71 -28.17
CA ILE A 238 11.63 -17.62 -28.14
C ILE A 238 11.20 -18.98 -28.68
N GLY A 239 11.77 -19.38 -29.79
CA GLY A 239 11.39 -20.66 -30.44
C GLY A 239 9.92 -20.73 -30.88
N GLY A 240 9.27 -19.56 -31.15
CA GLY A 240 7.85 -19.48 -31.52
C GLY A 240 6.89 -19.47 -30.34
N ILE A 241 7.40 -19.34 -29.13
CA ILE A 241 6.59 -19.25 -27.89
C ILE A 241 6.69 -17.82 -27.36
N ASP A 242 5.54 -17.20 -27.09
CA ASP A 242 5.47 -15.86 -26.51
C ASP A 242 6.14 -15.82 -25.13
N VAL A 243 6.96 -14.81 -24.89
CA VAL A 243 7.66 -14.60 -23.62
C VAL A 243 6.81 -13.73 -22.70
N TYR A 244 6.63 -14.19 -21.47
CA TYR A 244 5.92 -13.45 -20.44
C TYR A 244 6.80 -13.27 -19.21
N GLU A 245 6.83 -12.07 -18.69
CA GLU A 245 7.42 -11.75 -17.39
C GLU A 245 6.35 -11.77 -16.30
N THR A 246 6.66 -12.41 -15.17
CA THR A 246 5.77 -12.36 -14.01
C THR A 246 6.15 -11.17 -13.13
N VAL A 247 5.32 -10.14 -13.17
CA VAL A 247 5.45 -9.01 -12.24
C VAL A 247 4.81 -9.37 -10.92
N LYS A 248 5.63 -9.39 -9.88
CA LYS A 248 5.18 -9.64 -8.51
C LYS A 248 4.60 -8.35 -7.92
N ASN A 249 3.30 -8.32 -7.73
CA ASN A 249 2.62 -7.21 -7.06
C ASN A 249 2.11 -7.69 -5.71
N LYS A 250 2.06 -6.79 -4.74
CA LYS A 250 1.48 -7.07 -3.41
C LYS A 250 0.24 -6.19 -3.21
N GLN A 251 -0.87 -6.79 -2.86
CA GLN A 251 -2.03 -6.05 -2.37
C GLN A 251 -2.01 -6.04 -0.85
N VAL A 252 -1.91 -4.85 -0.28
CA VAL A 252 -1.99 -4.63 1.16
C VAL A 252 -3.40 -4.19 1.51
N THR A 253 -4.00 -4.86 2.48
CA THR A 253 -5.32 -4.53 3.02
C THR A 253 -5.21 -4.29 4.51
N ILE A 254 -5.61 -3.10 4.95
CA ILE A 254 -5.74 -2.75 6.37
C ILE A 254 -7.23 -2.70 6.70
N THR A 255 -7.66 -3.57 7.60
CA THR A 255 -9.04 -3.63 8.06
C THR A 255 -9.13 -3.04 9.46
N ILE A 256 -9.96 -2.03 9.62
CA ILE A 256 -10.26 -1.41 10.92
C ILE A 256 -11.73 -1.66 11.23
N LYS A 257 -11.99 -2.30 12.36
CA LYS A 257 -13.34 -2.48 12.89
C LYS A 257 -13.40 -1.93 14.30
N GLN A 258 -14.39 -1.10 14.58
CA GLN A 258 -14.69 -0.60 15.91
C GLN A 258 -16.21 -0.67 16.15
N GLY A 259 -16.61 -1.52 17.05
CA GLY A 259 -18.03 -1.81 17.28
C GLY A 259 -18.71 -2.40 16.04
N SER A 260 -19.75 -1.71 15.53
CA SER A 260 -20.49 -2.11 14.32
C SER A 260 -19.90 -1.60 13.00
N ILE A 261 -18.95 -0.69 13.05
CA ILE A 261 -18.36 -0.05 11.87
C ILE A 261 -17.10 -0.81 11.48
N GLU A 262 -17.03 -1.22 10.21
CA GLU A 262 -15.85 -1.87 9.62
C GLU A 262 -15.48 -1.16 8.34
N GLU A 263 -14.21 -0.80 8.19
CA GLU A 263 -13.65 -0.17 7.00
C GLU A 263 -12.41 -0.91 6.54
N LYS A 264 -12.24 -1.04 5.22
CA LYS A 264 -11.12 -1.71 4.58
C LYS A 264 -10.42 -0.76 3.64
N PHE A 265 -9.17 -0.48 3.95
CA PHE A 265 -8.25 0.29 3.13
C PHE A 265 -7.41 -0.68 2.31
N ARG A 266 -7.28 -0.41 1.01
CA ARG A 266 -6.52 -1.28 0.11
C ARG A 266 -5.59 -0.47 -0.75
N ARG A 267 -4.34 -0.94 -0.87
CA ARG A 267 -3.34 -0.37 -1.77
C ARG A 267 -2.62 -1.48 -2.52
N LEU A 268 -2.40 -1.27 -3.80
CA LEU A 268 -1.59 -2.16 -4.63
C LEU A 268 -0.17 -1.59 -4.69
N PHE A 269 0.80 -2.40 -4.29
CA PHE A 269 2.22 -2.12 -4.46
C PHE A 269 2.70 -2.84 -5.71
N LEU A 270 3.19 -2.06 -6.66
CA LEU A 270 3.71 -2.56 -7.91
C LEU A 270 5.21 -2.78 -7.75
N ALA A 271 5.69 -3.98 -8.07
CA ALA A 271 7.10 -4.24 -8.12
C ALA A 271 7.71 -3.51 -9.32
N GLY A 272 8.64 -2.60 -9.08
CA GLY A 272 9.47 -2.00 -10.11
C GLY A 272 8.78 -0.96 -10.98
N VAL A 273 8.02 -0.05 -10.37
CA VAL A 273 7.60 1.20 -11.02
C VAL A 273 8.27 2.36 -10.32
#